data_99ee970939d119dffacd1e979110287f
#
_entry.id   99ee970939d119dffacd1e979110287f
#
_cell.length_a   1.000
_cell.length_b   1.000
_cell.length_c   1.000
_cell.angle_alpha   90.00
_cell.angle_beta   90.00
_cell.angle_gamma   90.00
#
_symmetry.space_group_name_H-M   'P 1'
#
loop_
_entity.id
_entity.type
_entity.pdbx_description
1 polymer ?
#
loop_
_entity_poly.entity_id
_entity_poly.type
_entity_poly.pdbx_seq_one_letter_code
_entity_poly.pdbx_strand_id
1 'polypeptide(L)'
;MKQNWKASLLPGVVFSLALGIELFFGMVLFSGERLPGIGTMAVFLAGLLILLMLFTAFWPQVVLFEESNLHRLQNAVLFCLKYGKHVLGAAALQLAWWLLFVLFLPWTGFLVPFLGVWFIWFVCFFLLYNDFNAAYGIEEKISQQFPEQTPRYDE
;
A
#
# COMPACT_ATOMS: atom_id res chain seq x y z
N MET A 1 -0.71 17.42 14.23
CA MET A 1 0.14 16.20 14.30
C MET A 1 -0.19 15.22 15.43
N LYS A 2 -0.71 15.62 16.59
CA LYS A 2 -1.02 14.67 17.69
C LYS A 2 -2.22 13.74 17.48
N GLN A 3 -3.12 14.03 16.55
CA GLN A 3 -4.34 13.22 16.34
C GLN A 3 -4.14 12.04 15.38
N ASN A 4 -3.21 12.13 14.43
CA ASN A 4 -3.08 11.13 13.36
C ASN A 4 -2.47 9.78 13.81
N TRP A 5 -1.64 9.74 14.85
CA TRP A 5 -1.05 8.48 15.28
C TRP A 5 -2.08 7.49 15.85
N LYS A 6 -3.11 8.00 16.57
CA LYS A 6 -4.20 7.16 17.09
C LYS A 6 -5.09 6.64 15.96
N ALA A 7 -5.32 7.48 14.92
CA ALA A 7 -6.09 7.09 13.75
C ALA A 7 -5.38 6.06 12.87
N SER A 8 -4.03 6.02 12.88
CA SER A 8 -3.23 5.07 12.12
C SER A 8 -2.93 3.77 12.87
N LEU A 9 -2.98 3.79 14.21
CA LEU A 9 -2.59 2.63 15.03
C LEU A 9 -3.54 1.44 14.83
N LEU A 10 -4.84 1.68 14.91
CA LEU A 10 -5.84 0.60 14.73
C LEU A 10 -5.75 -0.03 13.32
N PRO A 11 -5.80 0.74 12.23
CA PRO A 11 -5.60 0.17 10.89
C PRO A 11 -4.25 -0.51 10.73
N GLY A 12 -3.18 0.05 11.29
CA GLY A 12 -1.85 -0.55 11.27
C GLY A 12 -1.84 -1.95 11.87
N VAL A 13 -2.45 -2.11 13.05
CA VAL A 13 -2.58 -3.42 13.72
C VAL A 13 -3.41 -4.38 12.87
N VAL A 14 -4.56 -3.94 12.35
CA VAL A 14 -5.45 -4.78 11.53
C VAL A 14 -4.75 -5.26 10.26
N PHE A 15 -4.10 -4.37 9.52
CA PHE A 15 -3.35 -4.75 8.32
C PHE A 15 -2.14 -5.64 8.63
N SER A 16 -1.42 -5.37 9.72
CA SER A 16 -0.30 -6.22 10.14
C SER A 16 -0.75 -7.63 10.52
N LEU A 17 -1.88 -7.76 11.21
CA LEU A 17 -2.47 -9.06 11.53
C LEU A 17 -2.94 -9.78 10.27
N ALA A 18 -3.63 -9.09 9.35
CA ALA A 18 -4.08 -9.68 8.10
C ALA A 18 -2.90 -10.16 7.25
N LEU A 19 -1.85 -9.35 7.13
CA LEU A 19 -0.62 -9.73 6.44
C LEU A 19 0.09 -10.90 7.14
N GLY A 20 0.16 -10.88 8.47
CA GLY A 20 0.75 -11.97 9.26
C GLY A 20 0.02 -13.29 9.06
N ILE A 21 -1.32 -13.29 9.04
CA ILE A 21 -2.15 -14.47 8.76
C ILE A 21 -1.88 -14.98 7.34
N GLU A 22 -1.85 -14.09 6.36
CA GLU A 22 -1.58 -14.44 4.96
C GLU A 22 -0.19 -15.05 4.79
N LEU A 23 0.84 -14.45 5.38
CA LEU A 23 2.21 -14.97 5.35
C LEU A 23 2.33 -16.31 6.08
N PHE A 24 1.64 -16.48 7.23
CA PHE A 24 1.60 -17.75 7.94
C PHE A 24 0.93 -18.84 7.08
N PHE A 25 -0.16 -18.52 6.42
CA PHE A 25 -0.81 -19.42 5.48
C PHE A 25 0.13 -19.82 4.34
N GLY A 26 0.86 -18.86 3.76
CA GLY A 26 1.91 -19.13 2.79
C GLY A 26 2.99 -20.07 3.34
N MET A 27 3.49 -19.80 4.54
CA MET A 27 4.46 -20.69 5.20
C MET A 27 3.95 -22.13 5.31
N VAL A 28 2.72 -22.31 5.76
CA VAL A 28 2.10 -23.66 5.88
C VAL A 28 1.97 -24.32 4.51
N LEU A 29 1.54 -23.57 3.48
CA LEU A 29 1.41 -24.11 2.13
C LEU A 29 2.72 -24.60 1.53
N PHE A 30 3.83 -23.91 1.80
CA PHE A 30 5.16 -24.23 1.23
C PHE A 30 6.04 -25.08 2.15
N SER A 31 5.57 -25.41 3.37
CA SER A 31 6.31 -26.28 4.29
C SER A 31 6.15 -27.77 4.01
N GLY A 32 5.20 -28.17 3.15
CA GLY A 32 4.96 -29.55 2.78
C GLY A 32 6.00 -30.12 1.81
N GLU A 33 6.14 -31.43 1.78
CA GLU A 33 7.03 -32.14 0.84
C GLU A 33 6.61 -31.98 -0.63
N ARG A 34 5.36 -31.62 -0.87
CA ARG A 34 4.80 -31.41 -2.21
C ARG A 34 4.40 -29.97 -2.38
N LEU A 35 4.68 -29.43 -3.57
CA LEU A 35 4.21 -28.10 -3.93
C LEU A 35 2.68 -28.04 -3.90
N PRO A 36 2.10 -26.94 -3.40
CA PRO A 36 0.66 -26.75 -3.38
C PRO A 36 0.08 -26.77 -4.81
N GLY A 37 -1.15 -27.21 -4.93
CA GLY A 37 -1.85 -27.18 -6.22
C GLY A 37 -1.99 -25.77 -6.79
N ILE A 38 -2.05 -25.65 -8.11
CA ILE A 38 -2.13 -24.37 -8.82
C ILE A 38 -3.30 -23.52 -8.30
N GLY A 39 -4.46 -24.12 -8.02
CA GLY A 39 -5.62 -23.41 -7.48
C GLY A 39 -5.35 -22.79 -6.11
N THR A 40 -4.70 -23.52 -5.22
CA THR A 40 -4.33 -23.04 -3.87
C THR A 40 -3.32 -21.90 -3.95
N MET A 41 -2.32 -22.02 -4.82
CA MET A 41 -1.34 -20.94 -5.08
C MET A 41 -2.02 -19.70 -5.63
N ALA A 42 -2.97 -19.86 -6.55
CA ALA A 42 -3.70 -18.74 -7.13
C ALA A 42 -4.55 -17.99 -6.09
N VAL A 43 -5.22 -18.72 -5.19
CA VAL A 43 -6.00 -18.12 -4.08
C VAL A 43 -5.09 -17.35 -3.14
N PHE A 44 -3.96 -17.93 -2.73
CA PHE A 44 -2.97 -17.27 -1.89
C PHE A 44 -2.45 -15.97 -2.53
N LEU A 45 -2.01 -16.03 -3.78
CA LEU A 45 -1.50 -14.85 -4.48
C LEU A 45 -2.58 -13.78 -4.67
N ALA A 46 -3.82 -14.19 -4.95
CA ALA A 46 -4.94 -13.25 -5.07
C ALA A 46 -5.24 -12.56 -3.74
N GLY A 47 -5.25 -13.29 -2.63
CA GLY A 47 -5.42 -12.74 -1.28
C GLY A 47 -4.34 -11.71 -0.95
N LEU A 48 -3.09 -12.07 -1.19
CA LEU A 48 -1.95 -11.19 -0.95
C LEU A 48 -2.01 -9.92 -1.82
N LEU A 49 -2.35 -10.05 -3.11
CA LEU A 49 -2.51 -8.90 -4.00
C LEU A 49 -3.64 -7.96 -3.55
N ILE A 50 -4.80 -8.51 -3.21
CA ILE A 50 -5.94 -7.72 -2.72
C ILE A 50 -5.56 -6.97 -1.44
N LEU A 51 -4.88 -7.64 -0.52
CA LEU A 51 -4.42 -7.03 0.72
C LEU A 51 -3.44 -5.87 0.46
N LEU A 52 -2.47 -6.06 -0.44
CA LEU A 52 -1.53 -5.01 -0.83
C LEU A 52 -2.20 -3.86 -1.57
N MET A 53 -3.18 -4.13 -2.44
CA MET A 53 -3.97 -3.09 -3.11
C MET A 53 -4.71 -2.21 -2.10
N LEU A 54 -5.43 -2.83 -1.17
CA LEU A 54 -6.16 -2.11 -0.12
C LEU A 54 -5.21 -1.31 0.77
N PHE A 55 -4.10 -1.89 1.15
CA PHE A 55 -3.09 -1.24 1.96
C PHE A 55 -2.52 0.00 1.24
N THR A 56 -2.16 -0.13 -0.03
CA THR A 56 -1.64 0.97 -0.85
C THR A 56 -2.65 2.10 -1.03
N ALA A 57 -3.94 1.77 -1.20
CA ALA A 57 -4.99 2.75 -1.36
C ALA A 57 -5.41 3.41 -0.04
N PHE A 58 -5.28 2.73 1.09
CA PHE A 58 -5.74 3.18 2.39
C PHE A 58 -4.79 4.21 3.05
N TRP A 59 -3.48 3.94 3.02
CA TRP A 59 -2.53 4.76 3.79
C TRP A 59 -2.46 6.23 3.38
N PRO A 60 -2.49 6.61 2.10
CA PRO A 60 -2.52 8.01 1.71
C PRO A 60 -3.72 8.75 2.31
N GLN A 61 -4.86 8.07 2.47
CA GLN A 61 -6.06 8.67 3.03
C GLN A 61 -5.94 8.96 4.53
N VAL A 62 -5.17 8.16 5.27
CA VAL A 62 -4.90 8.42 6.69
C VAL A 62 -4.14 9.73 6.88
N VAL A 63 -3.27 10.07 5.92
CA VAL A 63 -2.46 11.29 5.97
C VAL A 63 -3.25 12.51 5.47
N LEU A 64 -4.07 12.32 4.42
CA LEU A 64 -4.74 13.39 3.71
C LEU A 64 -6.09 13.80 4.31
N PHE A 65 -6.78 12.89 5.03
CA PHE A 65 -8.16 13.13 5.46
C PHE A 65 -8.36 12.86 6.95
N GLU A 66 -9.11 13.78 7.60
CA GLU A 66 -9.58 13.62 8.97
C GLU A 66 -10.96 12.92 8.99
N GLU A 67 -11.04 11.71 8.44
CA GLU A 67 -12.25 10.91 8.39
C GLU A 67 -12.18 9.70 9.33
N SER A 68 -13.33 9.04 9.53
CA SER A 68 -13.37 7.78 10.27
C SER A 68 -12.67 6.65 9.49
N ASN A 69 -12.08 5.68 10.19
CA ASN A 69 -11.37 4.56 9.54
C ASN A 69 -12.29 3.74 8.61
N LEU A 70 -13.59 3.67 8.92
CA LEU A 70 -14.55 2.99 8.06
C LEU A 70 -14.76 3.71 6.73
N HIS A 71 -14.89 5.04 6.74
CA HIS A 71 -15.00 5.85 5.52
C HIS A 71 -13.72 5.76 4.68
N ARG A 72 -12.54 5.80 5.32
CA ARG A 72 -11.25 5.60 4.62
C ARG A 72 -11.18 4.23 3.95
N LEU A 73 -11.66 3.17 4.62
CA LEU A 73 -11.69 1.84 4.02
C LEU A 73 -12.65 1.76 2.84
N GLN A 74 -13.84 2.35 2.96
CA GLN A 74 -14.80 2.44 1.85
C GLN A 74 -14.20 3.20 0.66
N ASN A 75 -13.57 4.34 0.90
CA ASN A 75 -12.90 5.12 -0.12
C ASN A 75 -11.72 4.36 -0.75
N ALA A 76 -10.96 3.58 0.04
CA ALA A 76 -9.88 2.73 -0.48
C ALA A 76 -10.42 1.65 -1.41
N VAL A 77 -11.53 1.00 -1.05
CA VAL A 77 -12.19 0.00 -1.91
C VAL A 77 -12.68 0.65 -3.21
N LEU A 78 -13.35 1.80 -3.12
CA LEU A 78 -13.82 2.54 -4.30
C LEU A 78 -12.66 2.98 -5.20
N PHE A 79 -11.56 3.42 -4.61
CA PHE A 79 -10.34 3.77 -5.34
C PHE A 79 -9.76 2.56 -6.07
N CYS A 80 -9.66 1.40 -5.39
CA CYS A 80 -9.23 0.15 -6.02
C CYS A 80 -10.15 -0.28 -7.16
N LEU A 81 -11.46 -0.08 -7.05
CA LEU A 81 -12.40 -0.40 -8.13
C LEU A 81 -12.26 0.56 -9.32
N LYS A 82 -12.07 1.85 -9.06
CA LYS A 82 -11.95 2.87 -10.11
C LYS A 82 -10.61 2.81 -10.84
N TYR A 83 -9.52 2.69 -10.10
CA TYR A 83 -8.14 2.71 -10.62
C TYR A 83 -7.45 1.35 -10.53
N GLY A 84 -8.22 0.26 -10.53
CA GLY A 84 -7.76 -1.09 -10.25
C GLY A 84 -6.52 -1.54 -11.02
N LYS A 85 -6.38 -1.16 -12.30
CA LYS A 85 -5.21 -1.52 -13.13
C LYS A 85 -3.92 -0.91 -12.56
N HIS A 86 -3.95 0.38 -12.19
CA HIS A 86 -2.77 1.08 -11.67
C HIS A 86 -2.43 0.60 -10.25
N VAL A 87 -3.45 0.42 -9.40
CA VAL A 87 -3.27 -0.11 -8.03
C VAL A 87 -2.76 -1.55 -8.05
N LEU A 88 -3.25 -2.39 -8.97
CA LEU A 88 -2.75 -3.75 -9.18
C LEU A 88 -1.29 -3.74 -9.63
N GLY A 89 -0.93 -2.84 -10.56
CA GLY A 89 0.46 -2.66 -10.98
C GLY A 89 1.38 -2.26 -9.82
N ALA A 90 0.95 -1.35 -8.96
CA ALA A 90 1.68 -0.96 -7.77
C ALA A 90 1.80 -2.11 -6.76
N ALA A 91 0.74 -2.90 -6.54
CA ALA A 91 0.78 -4.07 -5.67
C ALA A 91 1.71 -5.17 -6.22
N ALA A 92 1.68 -5.41 -7.53
CA ALA A 92 2.60 -6.36 -8.18
C ALA A 92 4.07 -5.91 -8.08
N LEU A 93 4.32 -4.61 -8.20
CA LEU A 93 5.66 -4.04 -8.01
C LEU A 93 6.15 -4.24 -6.55
N GLN A 94 5.28 -4.05 -5.57
CA GLN A 94 5.61 -4.33 -4.16
C GLN A 94 5.95 -5.81 -3.95
N LEU A 95 5.15 -6.72 -4.51
CA LEU A 95 5.44 -8.15 -4.44
C LEU A 95 6.79 -8.50 -5.08
N ALA A 96 7.07 -7.99 -6.27
CA ALA A 96 8.33 -8.20 -6.96
C ALA A 96 9.52 -7.68 -6.13
N TRP A 97 9.36 -6.49 -5.53
CA TRP A 97 10.37 -5.89 -4.65
C TRP A 97 10.67 -6.77 -3.44
N TRP A 98 9.64 -7.21 -2.71
CA TRP A 98 9.81 -8.06 -1.55
C TRP A 98 10.37 -9.45 -1.92
N LEU A 99 9.97 -9.99 -3.05
CA LEU A 99 10.53 -11.25 -3.57
C LEU A 99 12.03 -11.12 -3.82
N LEU A 100 12.46 -10.02 -4.44
CA LEU A 100 13.89 -9.74 -4.64
C LEU A 100 14.63 -9.64 -3.31
N PHE A 101 14.06 -8.95 -2.31
CA PHE A 101 14.66 -8.88 -0.98
C PHE A 101 14.82 -10.26 -0.33
N VAL A 102 13.80 -11.11 -0.42
CA VAL A 102 13.84 -12.48 0.15
C VAL A 102 14.87 -13.35 -0.58
N LEU A 103 14.90 -13.30 -1.91
CA LEU A 103 15.84 -14.07 -2.72
C LEU A 103 17.31 -13.71 -2.44
N PHE A 104 17.59 -12.45 -2.19
CA PHE A 104 18.92 -11.94 -1.91
C PHE A 104 19.16 -11.64 -0.43
N LEU A 105 18.40 -12.27 0.47
CA LEU A 105 18.35 -11.92 1.90
C LEU A 105 19.74 -11.85 2.57
N PRO A 106 20.71 -12.73 2.33
CA PRO A 106 22.01 -12.60 2.97
C PRO A 106 22.73 -11.30 2.61
N TRP A 107 22.50 -10.78 1.40
CA TRP A 107 23.16 -9.57 0.87
C TRP A 107 22.34 -8.30 1.08
N THR A 108 21.02 -8.44 1.15
CA THR A 108 20.07 -7.30 1.26
C THR A 108 19.63 -7.05 2.70
N GLY A 109 19.90 -7.96 3.63
CA GLY A 109 19.41 -7.86 5.01
C GLY A 109 19.75 -6.55 5.71
N PHE A 110 20.95 -6.00 5.48
CA PHE A 110 21.37 -4.72 6.04
C PHE A 110 20.68 -3.50 5.36
N LEU A 111 20.15 -3.66 4.14
CA LEU A 111 19.43 -2.61 3.42
C LEU A 111 17.95 -2.52 3.80
N VAL A 112 17.40 -3.56 4.43
CA VAL A 112 15.97 -3.60 4.81
C VAL A 112 15.52 -2.38 5.62
N PRO A 113 16.24 -1.93 6.67
CA PRO A 113 15.80 -0.75 7.43
C PRO A 113 15.82 0.54 6.61
N PHE A 114 16.66 0.65 5.58
CA PHE A 114 16.83 1.86 4.77
C PHE A 114 15.97 1.86 3.51
N LEU A 115 15.97 0.78 2.76
CA LEU A 115 15.32 0.69 1.45
C LEU A 115 14.12 -0.29 1.42
N GLY A 116 14.05 -1.22 2.37
CA GLY A 116 13.08 -2.31 2.33
C GLY A 116 11.64 -1.83 2.32
N VAL A 117 11.25 -1.04 3.29
CA VAL A 117 9.86 -0.61 3.46
C VAL A 117 9.60 0.74 2.78
N TRP A 118 10.38 1.76 3.09
CA TRP A 118 10.09 3.14 2.69
C TRP A 118 10.21 3.38 1.20
N PHE A 119 11.24 2.81 0.56
CA PHE A 119 11.53 3.07 -0.84
C PHE A 119 10.40 2.60 -1.76
N ILE A 120 9.95 1.35 -1.60
CA ILE A 120 8.89 0.80 -2.45
C ILE A 120 7.56 1.53 -2.25
N TRP A 121 7.27 1.97 -1.02
CA TRP A 121 6.08 2.77 -0.72
C TRP A 121 6.11 4.12 -1.40
N PHE A 122 7.26 4.80 -1.34
CA PHE A 122 7.46 6.07 -2.02
C PHE A 122 7.26 5.91 -3.53
N VAL A 123 7.83 4.88 -4.14
CA VAL A 123 7.67 4.60 -5.57
C VAL A 123 6.21 4.33 -5.93
N CYS A 124 5.52 3.50 -5.14
CA CYS A 124 4.10 3.20 -5.39
C CYS A 124 3.22 4.45 -5.24
N PHE A 125 3.49 5.28 -4.22
CA PHE A 125 2.77 6.53 -4.05
C PHE A 125 3.01 7.50 -5.21
N PHE A 126 4.26 7.60 -5.67
CA PHE A 126 4.61 8.44 -6.83
C PHE A 126 3.90 7.96 -8.11
N LEU A 127 3.87 6.66 -8.36
CA LEU A 127 3.16 6.09 -9.52
C LEU A 127 1.65 6.34 -9.48
N LEU A 128 1.05 6.33 -8.30
CA LEU A 128 -0.39 6.53 -8.10
C LEU A 128 -0.77 8.00 -7.83
N TYR A 129 0.21 8.92 -7.79
CA TYR A 129 -0.05 10.31 -7.43
C TYR A 129 -1.12 10.97 -8.29
N ASN A 130 -1.05 10.81 -9.61
CA ASN A 130 -2.01 11.37 -10.54
C ASN A 130 -3.42 10.82 -10.31
N ASP A 131 -3.55 9.52 -10.01
CA ASP A 131 -4.84 8.89 -9.73
C ASP A 131 -5.41 9.38 -8.39
N PHE A 132 -4.56 9.55 -7.37
CA PHE A 132 -4.96 10.14 -6.10
C PHE A 132 -5.36 11.60 -6.25
N ASN A 133 -4.61 12.38 -7.02
CA ASN A 133 -4.95 13.78 -7.28
C ASN A 133 -6.30 13.90 -8.03
N ALA A 134 -6.51 13.06 -9.05
CA ALA A 134 -7.77 13.03 -9.80
C ALA A 134 -8.96 12.52 -8.95
N ALA A 135 -8.71 11.65 -7.97
CA ALA A 135 -9.77 11.14 -7.10
C ALA A 135 -10.14 12.10 -5.95
N TYR A 136 -9.15 12.79 -5.40
CA TYR A 136 -9.28 13.50 -4.12
C TYR A 136 -8.95 14.99 -4.17
N GLY A 137 -8.53 15.53 -5.32
CA GLY A 137 -8.18 16.94 -5.48
C GLY A 137 -7.05 17.39 -4.55
N ILE A 138 -5.95 16.60 -4.51
CA ILE A 138 -4.85 16.83 -3.56
C ILE A 138 -4.22 18.21 -3.79
N GLU A 139 -3.92 18.56 -5.04
CA GLU A 139 -3.30 19.84 -5.38
C GLU A 139 -4.18 21.02 -5.01
N GLU A 140 -5.48 20.90 -5.27
CA GLU A 140 -6.45 21.94 -4.91
C GLU A 140 -6.50 22.16 -3.38
N LYS A 141 -6.50 21.07 -2.60
CA LYS A 141 -6.48 21.16 -1.13
C LYS A 141 -5.17 21.73 -0.60
N ILE A 142 -4.03 21.36 -1.19
CA ILE A 142 -2.73 21.91 -0.82
C ILE A 142 -2.68 23.40 -1.15
N SER A 143 -3.15 23.83 -2.32
CA SER A 143 -3.17 25.23 -2.70
C SER A 143 -4.07 26.08 -1.80
N GLN A 144 -5.18 25.53 -1.32
CA GLN A 144 -6.06 26.19 -0.36
C GLN A 144 -5.42 26.30 1.04
N GLN A 145 -4.66 25.30 1.48
CA GLN A 145 -4.01 25.30 2.79
C GLN A 145 -2.71 26.10 2.82
N PHE A 146 -1.99 26.15 1.70
CA PHE A 146 -0.69 26.79 1.58
C PHE A 146 -0.61 27.68 0.33
N PRO A 147 -1.35 28.79 0.30
CA PRO A 147 -1.43 29.66 -0.90
C PRO A 147 -0.07 30.28 -1.28
N GLU A 148 0.86 30.39 -0.35
CA GLU A 148 2.20 30.95 -0.61
C GLU A 148 3.15 29.96 -1.32
N GLN A 149 2.82 28.67 -1.36
CA GLN A 149 3.66 27.62 -1.96
C GLN A 149 3.20 27.23 -3.37
N THR A 150 2.10 27.75 -3.83
CA THR A 150 1.65 27.51 -5.21
C THR A 150 2.54 28.31 -6.18
N PRO A 151 3.24 27.65 -7.13
CA PRO A 151 3.94 28.39 -8.18
C PRO A 151 2.90 29.20 -8.94
N ARG A 152 3.06 30.52 -8.98
CA ARG A 152 2.27 31.39 -9.88
C ARG A 152 2.76 31.10 -11.30
N TYR A 153 2.04 30.26 -12.02
CA TYR A 153 2.22 30.10 -13.47
C TYR A 153 1.46 31.19 -14.23
N ASP A 154 1.50 32.41 -13.70
CA ASP A 154 0.94 33.58 -14.38
C ASP A 154 2.09 34.27 -15.12
N GLU A 155 2.52 33.67 -16.25
CA GLU A 155 3.18 34.44 -17.33
C GLU A 155 3.29 33.58 -18.61
#